data_6443ca46e2e89630b955b69626005510
#
_entry.id   6443ca46e2e89630b955b69626005510
#
_cell.length_a   1.000
_cell.length_b   1.000
_cell.length_c   1.000
_cell.angle_alpha   90.00
_cell.angle_beta   90.00
_cell.angle_gamma   90.00
#
_symmetry.space_group_name_H-M   'P 1'
#
loop_
_entity.id
_entity.type
_entity.pdbx_description
1 polymer ?
#
loop_
_entity_poly.entity_id
_entity_poly.type
_entity_poly.pdbx_seq_one_letter_code
_entity_poly.pdbx_strand_id
1 'polypeptide(L)'
;MANIDTLYDHYKDSFEQQKESLKKRNLYTYALLAIIFIFSFQQQEKTSFEFIIDNLLKDKIGVVKIRISYVNTIINVVYLLVMMSYYQISLNIERLYTYIHKLEETLSQQDYKIEREGCNYLNSYPWMLCLVHRVYQWGLPVGLIVVSILQIMEFYEINGGLYKVTNILIFSFSIIISLLYISYLHLHEEYFDKQKWPDIIWYYCCPVNLKSHIISSLNAS
;
A
#
# COMPACT_ATOMS: atom_id res chain seq x y z
N MET A 1 -11.66 8.19 35.76
CA MET A 1 -12.56 8.17 34.60
C MET A 1 -12.07 9.22 33.62
N ALA A 2 -11.66 8.85 32.41
CA ALA A 2 -11.36 9.81 31.37
C ALA A 2 -12.66 10.56 31.04
N ASN A 3 -12.59 11.89 30.92
CA ASN A 3 -13.75 12.69 30.59
C ASN A 3 -14.24 12.28 29.19
N ILE A 4 -15.52 12.00 29.03
CA ILE A 4 -16.13 11.54 27.77
C ILE A 4 -15.81 12.51 26.63
N ASP A 5 -15.81 13.82 26.90
CA ASP A 5 -15.46 14.84 25.93
C ASP A 5 -14.03 14.67 25.40
N THR A 6 -13.07 14.36 26.29
CA THR A 6 -11.69 14.09 25.90
C THR A 6 -11.57 12.84 25.02
N LEU A 7 -12.34 11.79 25.30
CA LEU A 7 -12.33 10.56 24.51
C LEU A 7 -12.94 10.80 23.12
N TYR A 8 -13.98 11.60 23.04
CA TYR A 8 -14.60 11.99 21.77
C TYR A 8 -13.68 12.88 20.93
N ASP A 9 -12.96 13.80 21.55
CA ASP A 9 -11.96 14.62 20.86
C ASP A 9 -10.84 13.76 20.27
N HIS A 10 -10.33 12.79 21.04
CA HIS A 10 -9.35 11.81 20.54
C HIS A 10 -9.87 10.97 19.38
N TYR A 11 -11.14 10.56 19.41
CA TYR A 11 -11.77 9.87 18.30
C TYR A 11 -11.79 10.72 17.03
N LYS A 12 -12.21 11.98 17.15
CA LYS A 12 -12.30 12.93 16.05
C LYS A 12 -10.93 13.19 15.42
N ASP A 13 -9.91 13.45 16.24
CA ASP A 13 -8.54 13.70 15.79
C ASP A 13 -7.95 12.47 15.08
N SER A 14 -8.17 11.27 15.63
CA SER A 14 -7.70 10.03 15.04
C SER A 14 -8.38 9.75 13.69
N PHE A 15 -9.65 10.07 13.56
CA PHE A 15 -10.40 9.94 12.31
C PHE A 15 -9.90 10.93 11.23
N GLU A 16 -9.59 12.18 11.60
CA GLU A 16 -8.99 13.15 10.67
C GLU A 16 -7.60 12.69 10.23
N GLN A 17 -6.78 12.19 11.14
CA GLN A 17 -5.45 11.65 10.84
C GLN A 17 -5.54 10.43 9.88
N GLN A 18 -6.54 9.57 10.06
CA GLN A 18 -6.80 8.45 9.16
C GLN A 18 -7.12 8.94 7.74
N LYS A 19 -8.01 9.92 7.61
CA LYS A 19 -8.41 10.51 6.33
C LYS A 19 -7.21 11.16 5.60
N GLU A 20 -6.35 11.86 6.33
CA GLU A 20 -5.11 12.40 5.78
C GLU A 20 -4.14 11.30 5.33
N SER A 21 -4.00 10.24 6.13
CA SER A 21 -3.16 9.10 5.80
C SER A 21 -3.63 8.39 4.53
N LEU A 22 -4.94 8.23 4.33
CA LEU A 22 -5.52 7.70 3.11
C LEU A 22 -5.20 8.56 1.88
N LYS A 23 -5.29 9.89 2.01
CA LYS A 23 -4.91 10.82 0.92
C LYS A 23 -3.42 10.68 0.57
N LYS A 24 -2.54 10.62 1.58
CA LYS A 24 -1.10 10.43 1.39
C LYS A 24 -0.79 9.08 0.73
N ARG A 25 -1.44 7.99 1.14
CA ARG A 25 -1.30 6.68 0.50
C ARG A 25 -1.63 6.74 -0.99
N ASN A 26 -2.75 7.35 -1.34
CA ASN A 26 -3.15 7.49 -2.74
C ASN A 26 -2.13 8.31 -3.54
N LEU A 27 -1.58 9.39 -2.97
CA LEU A 27 -0.54 10.18 -3.62
C LEU A 27 0.73 9.35 -3.89
N TYR A 28 1.20 8.56 -2.92
CA TYR A 28 2.35 7.66 -3.11
C TYR A 28 2.06 6.57 -4.14
N THR A 29 0.83 6.06 -4.18
CA THR A 29 0.42 5.11 -5.21
C THR A 29 0.51 5.72 -6.61
N TYR A 30 0.01 6.94 -6.81
CA TYR A 30 0.11 7.62 -8.10
C TYR A 30 1.58 7.91 -8.47
N ALA A 31 2.40 8.29 -7.51
CA ALA A 31 3.84 8.48 -7.73
C ALA A 31 4.52 7.17 -8.15
N LEU A 32 4.21 6.03 -7.51
CA LEU A 32 4.73 4.71 -7.89
C LEU A 32 4.30 4.33 -9.31
N LEU A 33 3.02 4.52 -9.66
CA LEU A 33 2.52 4.24 -11.01
C LEU A 33 3.21 5.10 -12.07
N ALA A 34 3.47 6.38 -11.77
CA ALA A 34 4.22 7.27 -12.65
C ALA A 34 5.67 6.78 -12.86
N ILE A 35 6.34 6.33 -11.80
CA ILE A 35 7.70 5.77 -11.91
C ILE A 35 7.70 4.46 -12.71
N ILE A 36 6.73 3.58 -12.48
CA ILE A 36 6.58 2.34 -13.26
C ILE A 36 6.36 2.65 -14.74
N PHE A 37 5.56 3.68 -15.05
CA PHE A 37 5.40 4.14 -16.43
C PHE A 37 6.73 4.64 -17.03
N ILE A 38 7.53 5.38 -16.25
CA ILE A 38 8.87 5.81 -16.68
C ILE A 38 9.77 4.60 -16.96
N PHE A 39 9.77 3.57 -16.10
CA PHE A 39 10.52 2.35 -16.34
C PHE A 39 10.07 1.63 -17.60
N SER A 40 8.76 1.49 -17.82
CA SER A 40 8.22 0.86 -19.01
C SER A 40 8.60 1.62 -20.28
N PHE A 41 8.53 2.96 -20.26
CA PHE A 41 8.94 3.80 -21.37
C PHE A 41 10.45 3.70 -21.66
N GLN A 42 11.27 3.68 -20.61
CA GLN A 42 12.72 3.51 -20.73
C GLN A 42 13.11 2.17 -21.36
N GLN A 43 12.38 1.09 -21.05
CA GLN A 43 12.64 -0.23 -21.62
C GLN A 43 12.24 -0.31 -23.10
N GLN A 44 11.09 0.25 -23.45
CA GLN A 44 10.56 0.15 -24.83
C GLN A 44 11.24 1.12 -25.80
N GLU A 45 11.51 2.35 -25.36
CA GLU A 45 11.96 3.46 -26.20
C GLU A 45 13.23 4.12 -25.63
N LYS A 46 14.29 3.32 -25.46
CA LYS A 46 15.54 3.77 -24.83
C LYS A 46 16.13 5.01 -25.50
N THR A 47 16.19 5.05 -26.85
CA THR A 47 16.74 6.16 -27.60
C THR A 47 15.93 7.44 -27.44
N SER A 48 14.60 7.31 -27.45
CA SER A 48 13.67 8.44 -27.24
C SER A 48 13.76 8.97 -25.83
N PHE A 49 13.88 8.08 -24.84
CA PHE A 49 14.06 8.46 -23.43
C PHE A 49 15.37 9.23 -23.24
N GLU A 50 16.48 8.74 -23.78
CA GLU A 50 17.78 9.41 -23.73
C GLU A 50 17.74 10.81 -24.37
N PHE A 51 17.10 10.94 -25.52
CA PHE A 51 16.94 12.21 -26.21
C PHE A 51 16.12 13.23 -25.38
N ILE A 52 15.03 12.79 -24.77
CA ILE A 52 14.18 13.66 -23.94
C ILE A 52 14.96 14.14 -22.73
N ILE A 53 15.65 13.24 -22.02
CA ILE A 53 16.45 13.59 -20.84
C ILE A 53 17.58 14.56 -21.20
N ASP A 54 18.31 14.31 -22.27
CA ASP A 54 19.39 15.19 -22.72
C ASP A 54 18.88 16.61 -23.07
N ASN A 55 17.73 16.73 -23.71
CA ASN A 55 17.14 18.02 -24.01
C ASN A 55 16.67 18.76 -22.75
N LEU A 56 15.99 18.07 -21.84
CA LEU A 56 15.54 18.67 -20.57
C LEU A 56 16.71 19.16 -19.71
N LEU A 57 17.82 18.40 -19.69
CA LEU A 57 19.02 18.78 -18.94
C LEU A 57 19.73 19.98 -19.56
N LYS A 58 19.83 20.04 -20.88
CA LYS A 58 20.41 21.19 -21.61
C LYS A 58 19.59 22.46 -21.36
N ASP A 59 18.27 22.38 -21.49
CA ASP A 59 17.39 23.56 -21.39
C ASP A 59 17.26 24.11 -19.98
N LYS A 60 17.25 23.23 -18.96
CA LYS A 60 16.97 23.64 -17.56
C LYS A 60 18.21 23.85 -16.71
N ILE A 61 19.29 23.10 -16.96
CA ILE A 61 20.45 23.05 -16.07
C ILE A 61 21.73 23.56 -16.76
N GLY A 62 21.71 23.73 -18.11
CA GLY A 62 22.89 24.21 -18.88
C GLY A 62 24.05 23.20 -18.88
N VAL A 63 23.84 21.98 -18.42
CA VAL A 63 24.87 20.95 -18.29
C VAL A 63 24.93 20.13 -19.57
N VAL A 64 26.09 20.16 -20.21
CA VAL A 64 26.29 19.63 -21.58
C VAL A 64 26.37 18.10 -21.66
N LYS A 65 26.68 17.37 -20.58
CA LYS A 65 26.70 15.89 -20.55
C LYS A 65 26.58 15.32 -19.14
N ILE A 66 25.39 14.95 -18.71
CA ILE A 66 25.23 14.01 -17.60
C ILE A 66 25.13 12.60 -18.20
N ARG A 67 25.89 11.63 -17.67
CA ARG A 67 25.71 10.22 -18.05
C ARG A 67 24.31 9.79 -17.63
N ILE A 68 23.52 9.32 -18.55
CA ILE A 68 22.14 8.85 -18.33
C ILE A 68 22.06 7.81 -17.21
N SER A 69 23.17 7.06 -17.00
CA SER A 69 23.30 6.11 -15.91
C SER A 69 23.08 6.73 -14.52
N TYR A 70 23.49 7.98 -14.30
CA TYR A 70 23.25 8.66 -13.02
C TYR A 70 21.77 9.03 -12.85
N VAL A 71 21.13 9.49 -13.92
CA VAL A 71 19.69 9.82 -13.91
C VAL A 71 18.89 8.58 -13.58
N ASN A 72 19.20 7.44 -14.19
CA ASN A 72 18.54 6.17 -13.91
C ASN A 72 18.74 5.73 -12.46
N THR A 73 19.95 5.86 -11.91
CA THR A 73 20.18 5.53 -10.50
C THR A 73 19.37 6.45 -9.57
N ILE A 74 19.27 7.75 -9.88
CA ILE A 74 18.43 8.68 -9.10
C ILE A 74 16.96 8.25 -9.13
N ILE A 75 16.43 7.91 -10.31
CA ILE A 75 15.04 7.43 -10.45
C ILE A 75 14.83 6.16 -9.63
N ASN A 76 15.78 5.22 -9.63
CA ASN A 76 15.70 3.98 -8.87
C ASN A 76 15.74 4.23 -7.35
N VAL A 77 16.55 5.19 -6.88
CA VAL A 77 16.54 5.62 -5.46
C VAL A 77 15.21 6.28 -5.10
N VAL A 78 14.68 7.16 -5.95
CA VAL A 78 13.36 7.79 -5.73
C VAL A 78 12.27 6.72 -5.67
N TYR A 79 12.29 5.72 -6.56
CA TYR A 79 11.38 4.58 -6.51
C TYR A 79 11.41 3.89 -5.15
N LEU A 80 12.61 3.55 -4.63
CA LEU A 80 12.79 2.91 -3.33
C LEU A 80 12.21 3.76 -2.20
N LEU A 81 12.51 5.07 -2.19
CA LEU A 81 12.03 5.99 -1.14
C LEU A 81 10.50 6.15 -1.15
N VAL A 82 9.91 6.29 -2.34
CA VAL A 82 8.44 6.39 -2.48
C VAL A 82 7.76 5.08 -2.07
N MET A 83 8.33 3.93 -2.43
CA MET A 83 7.85 2.61 -2.01
C MET A 83 7.90 2.43 -0.49
N MET A 84 9.01 2.81 0.15
CA MET A 84 9.12 2.77 1.62
C MET A 84 8.07 3.68 2.29
N SER A 85 7.87 4.89 1.75
CA SER A 85 6.86 5.84 2.26
C SER A 85 5.45 5.28 2.10
N TYR A 86 5.17 4.59 0.98
CA TYR A 86 3.90 3.91 0.76
C TYR A 86 3.64 2.83 1.83
N TYR A 87 4.62 1.96 2.10
CA TYR A 87 4.47 0.93 3.13
C TYR A 87 4.31 1.51 4.52
N GLN A 88 5.08 2.53 4.85
CA GLN A 88 5.01 3.22 6.13
C GLN A 88 3.60 3.79 6.39
N ILE A 89 3.03 4.48 5.40
CA ILE A 89 1.69 5.06 5.55
C ILE A 89 0.61 3.99 5.57
N SER A 90 0.77 2.89 4.81
CA SER A 90 -0.17 1.77 4.83
C SER A 90 -0.22 1.08 6.19
N LEU A 91 0.93 0.82 6.81
CA LEU A 91 1.00 0.27 8.17
C LEU A 91 0.42 1.23 9.22
N ASN A 92 0.62 2.54 9.04
CA ASN A 92 0.02 3.53 9.93
C ASN A 92 -1.51 3.55 9.84
N ILE A 93 -2.07 3.38 8.65
CA ILE A 93 -3.51 3.28 8.43
C ILE A 93 -4.07 2.06 9.17
N GLU A 94 -3.45 0.87 9.07
CA GLU A 94 -3.90 -0.33 9.78
C GLU A 94 -3.90 -0.14 11.32
N ARG A 95 -2.86 0.50 11.85
CA ARG A 95 -2.79 0.83 13.28
C ARG A 95 -3.89 1.80 13.71
N LEU A 96 -4.18 2.81 12.89
CA LEU A 96 -5.23 3.78 13.17
C LEU A 96 -6.62 3.15 13.14
N TYR A 97 -6.89 2.23 12.21
CA TYR A 97 -8.15 1.46 12.20
C TYR A 97 -8.36 0.72 13.51
N THR A 98 -7.35 -0.03 13.95
CA THR A 98 -7.42 -0.78 15.21
C THR A 98 -7.65 0.14 16.42
N TYR A 99 -7.00 1.31 16.43
CA TYR A 99 -7.16 2.29 17.51
C TYR A 99 -8.56 2.91 17.52
N ILE A 100 -9.07 3.33 16.36
CA ILE A 100 -10.41 3.92 16.20
C ILE A 100 -11.48 2.92 16.64
N HIS A 101 -11.38 1.63 16.26
CA HIS A 101 -12.32 0.60 16.72
C HIS A 101 -12.35 0.45 18.24
N LYS A 102 -11.19 0.47 18.92
CA LYS A 102 -11.13 0.43 20.38
C LYS A 102 -11.78 1.66 21.02
N LEU A 103 -11.62 2.84 20.42
CA LEU A 103 -12.27 4.07 20.91
C LEU A 103 -13.80 3.99 20.72
N GLU A 104 -14.28 3.50 19.58
CA GLU A 104 -15.72 3.30 19.35
C GLU A 104 -16.34 2.32 20.32
N GLU A 105 -15.68 1.19 20.59
CA GLU A 105 -16.12 0.22 21.57
C GLU A 105 -16.21 0.83 22.98
N THR A 106 -15.20 1.61 23.37
CA THR A 106 -15.17 2.28 24.69
C THR A 106 -16.27 3.34 24.80
N LEU A 107 -16.51 4.11 23.75
CA LEU A 107 -17.58 5.12 23.70
C LEU A 107 -18.97 4.48 23.70
N SER A 108 -19.15 3.37 23.00
CA SER A 108 -20.41 2.62 22.92
C SER A 108 -20.82 2.03 24.28
N GLN A 109 -19.86 1.61 25.11
CA GLN A 109 -20.10 1.13 26.47
C GLN A 109 -20.62 2.23 27.42
N GLN A 110 -20.50 3.50 27.04
CA GLN A 110 -20.90 4.67 27.83
C GLN A 110 -22.21 5.32 27.34
N ASP A 111 -23.10 4.57 26.70
CA ASP A 111 -24.40 5.02 26.11
C ASP A 111 -24.28 5.95 24.87
N TYR A 112 -23.09 6.21 24.37
CA TYR A 112 -22.89 6.93 23.12
C TYR A 112 -22.76 5.95 21.94
N LYS A 113 -23.85 5.74 21.21
CA LYS A 113 -23.82 4.94 19.96
C LYS A 113 -23.13 5.73 18.83
N ILE A 114 -21.82 5.66 18.77
CA ILE A 114 -21.06 6.13 17.61
C ILE A 114 -20.74 4.89 16.76
N GLU A 115 -21.49 4.70 15.68
CA GLU A 115 -21.37 3.54 14.77
C GLU A 115 -20.86 3.96 13.39
N ARG A 116 -19.89 4.89 13.32
CA ARG A 116 -19.46 5.45 12.03
C ARG A 116 -18.56 4.53 11.25
N GLU A 117 -17.68 3.78 11.92
CA GLU A 117 -16.78 2.77 11.37
C GLU A 117 -17.08 1.37 11.93
N GLY A 118 -18.12 1.24 12.76
CA GLY A 118 -18.50 0.01 13.43
C GLY A 118 -19.16 -1.02 12.53
N CYS A 119 -19.59 -2.14 13.13
CA CYS A 119 -20.16 -3.31 12.43
C CYS A 119 -21.30 -2.99 11.45
N ASN A 120 -22.05 -1.93 11.65
CA ASN A 120 -23.15 -1.54 10.74
C ASN A 120 -22.66 -0.93 9.42
N TYR A 121 -21.58 -0.16 9.43
CA TYR A 121 -20.94 0.35 8.21
C TYR A 121 -20.40 -0.80 7.37
N LEU A 122 -19.85 -1.80 8.03
CA LEU A 122 -19.25 -2.96 7.41
C LEU A 122 -20.27 -3.94 6.83
N ASN A 123 -21.46 -4.06 7.43
CA ASN A 123 -22.56 -4.90 6.89
C ASN A 123 -23.10 -4.44 5.53
N SER A 124 -22.87 -3.17 5.16
CA SER A 124 -23.31 -2.57 3.89
C SER A 124 -22.14 -2.29 2.94
N TYR A 125 -20.92 -2.82 3.22
CA TYR A 125 -19.74 -2.48 2.46
C TYR A 125 -19.79 -3.07 1.04
N PRO A 126 -19.76 -2.24 -0.03
CA PRO A 126 -19.81 -2.75 -1.39
C PRO A 126 -18.60 -3.63 -1.70
N TRP A 127 -18.84 -4.79 -2.31
CA TRP A 127 -17.78 -5.74 -2.69
C TRP A 127 -16.63 -5.09 -3.49
N MET A 128 -16.92 -4.08 -4.30
CA MET A 128 -15.94 -3.32 -5.06
C MET A 128 -14.92 -2.61 -4.17
N LEU A 129 -15.34 -2.04 -3.04
CA LEU A 129 -14.44 -1.40 -2.10
C LEU A 129 -13.54 -2.43 -1.39
N CYS A 130 -14.07 -3.61 -1.10
CA CYS A 130 -13.28 -4.73 -0.59
C CYS A 130 -12.21 -5.16 -1.59
N LEU A 131 -12.55 -5.26 -2.88
CA LEU A 131 -11.60 -5.58 -3.94
C LEU A 131 -10.52 -4.50 -4.05
N VAL A 132 -10.90 -3.22 -4.04
CA VAL A 132 -9.95 -2.10 -4.06
C VAL A 132 -9.01 -2.16 -2.86
N HIS A 133 -9.53 -2.42 -1.66
CA HIS A 133 -8.70 -2.58 -0.45
C HIS A 133 -7.68 -3.71 -0.62
N ARG A 134 -8.08 -4.87 -1.13
CA ARG A 134 -7.17 -6.00 -1.40
C ARG A 134 -6.12 -5.68 -2.45
N VAL A 135 -6.47 -4.92 -3.50
CA VAL A 135 -5.50 -4.47 -4.51
C VAL A 135 -4.43 -3.59 -3.87
N TYR A 136 -4.80 -2.67 -2.98
CA TYR A 136 -3.82 -1.86 -2.25
C TYR A 136 -2.97 -2.69 -1.28
N GLN A 137 -3.58 -3.64 -0.60
CA GLN A 137 -2.91 -4.41 0.45
C GLN A 137 -1.98 -5.50 -0.11
N TRP A 138 -2.42 -6.20 -1.16
CA TRP A 138 -1.70 -7.36 -1.75
C TRP A 138 -1.25 -7.13 -3.19
N GLY A 139 -2.14 -6.60 -4.02
CA GLY A 139 -1.88 -6.46 -5.46
C GLY A 139 -0.73 -5.51 -5.75
N LEU A 140 -0.68 -4.37 -5.08
CA LEU A 140 0.35 -3.38 -5.31
C LEU A 140 1.73 -3.86 -4.82
N PRO A 141 1.92 -4.42 -3.60
CA PRO A 141 3.21 -5.00 -3.19
C PRO A 141 3.71 -6.11 -4.11
N VAL A 142 2.83 -7.02 -4.54
CA VAL A 142 3.19 -8.07 -5.51
C VAL A 142 3.60 -7.46 -6.85
N GLY A 143 2.87 -6.46 -7.34
CA GLY A 143 3.24 -5.72 -8.56
C GLY A 143 4.61 -5.05 -8.45
N LEU A 144 4.92 -4.44 -7.31
CA LEU A 144 6.24 -3.83 -7.07
C LEU A 144 7.38 -4.85 -7.04
N ILE A 145 7.14 -6.06 -6.51
CA ILE A 145 8.11 -7.17 -6.57
C ILE A 145 8.36 -7.55 -8.02
N VAL A 146 7.30 -7.74 -8.83
CA VAL A 146 7.44 -8.09 -10.25
C VAL A 146 8.23 -7.02 -11.00
N VAL A 147 7.91 -5.75 -10.82
CA VAL A 147 8.65 -4.63 -11.43
C VAL A 147 10.13 -4.67 -11.01
N SER A 148 10.42 -4.89 -9.73
CA SER A 148 11.81 -4.97 -9.24
C SER A 148 12.58 -6.14 -9.86
N ILE A 149 11.93 -7.29 -10.05
CA ILE A 149 12.54 -8.46 -10.72
C ILE A 149 12.84 -8.14 -12.18
N LEU A 150 11.90 -7.54 -12.91
CA LEU A 150 12.10 -7.16 -14.31
C LEU A 150 13.25 -6.18 -14.47
N GLN A 151 13.37 -5.19 -13.57
CA GLN A 151 14.48 -4.25 -13.56
C GLN A 151 15.82 -4.93 -13.25
N ILE A 152 15.88 -5.89 -12.33
CA ILE A 152 17.10 -6.68 -12.07
C ILE A 152 17.52 -7.44 -13.33
N MET A 153 16.58 -8.08 -14.03
CA MET A 153 16.87 -8.82 -15.27
C MET A 153 17.47 -7.91 -16.34
N GLU A 154 16.91 -6.72 -16.52
CA GLU A 154 17.46 -5.73 -17.47
C GLU A 154 18.88 -5.31 -17.10
N PHE A 155 19.14 -4.97 -15.83
CA PHE A 155 20.48 -4.59 -15.40
C PHE A 155 21.49 -5.76 -15.48
N TYR A 156 21.02 -7.02 -15.42
CA TYR A 156 21.89 -8.18 -15.55
C TYR A 156 22.51 -8.26 -16.95
N GLU A 157 21.82 -7.87 -17.98
CA GLU A 157 22.28 -7.86 -19.38
C GLU A 157 23.28 -6.72 -19.68
N ILE A 158 23.30 -5.66 -18.88
CA ILE A 158 24.15 -4.51 -19.11
C ILE A 158 25.58 -4.78 -18.63
N ASN A 159 26.56 -4.61 -19.49
CA ASN A 159 27.99 -4.63 -19.14
C ASN A 159 28.38 -3.33 -18.45
N GLY A 160 28.29 -3.28 -17.10
CA GLY A 160 28.57 -2.04 -16.39
C GLY A 160 28.91 -2.27 -14.92
N GLY A 161 30.18 -2.12 -14.55
CA GLY A 161 30.77 -2.30 -13.23
C GLY A 161 29.93 -1.83 -12.02
N LEU A 162 30.35 -0.78 -11.32
CA LEU A 162 29.71 -0.28 -10.09
C LEU A 162 28.24 0.14 -10.27
N TYR A 163 27.89 0.75 -11.42
CA TYR A 163 26.53 1.16 -11.77
C TYR A 163 25.54 -0.01 -11.73
N LYS A 164 25.90 -1.13 -12.35
CA LYS A 164 25.11 -2.36 -12.36
C LYS A 164 24.86 -2.87 -10.93
N VAL A 165 25.92 -2.99 -10.15
CA VAL A 165 25.85 -3.50 -8.77
C VAL A 165 24.95 -2.63 -7.91
N THR A 166 25.08 -1.31 -7.98
CA THR A 166 24.27 -0.37 -7.20
C THR A 166 22.78 -0.52 -7.51
N ASN A 167 22.40 -0.59 -8.79
CA ASN A 167 21.00 -0.70 -9.16
C ASN A 167 20.40 -2.07 -8.80
N ILE A 168 21.16 -3.17 -8.98
CA ILE A 168 20.72 -4.50 -8.51
C ILE A 168 20.52 -4.51 -7.00
N LEU A 169 21.39 -3.87 -6.22
CA LEU A 169 21.21 -3.76 -4.77
C LEU A 169 19.95 -2.99 -4.39
N ILE A 170 19.64 -1.87 -5.06
CA ILE A 170 18.44 -1.08 -4.82
C ILE A 170 17.19 -1.94 -5.04
N PHE A 171 17.08 -2.65 -6.16
CA PHE A 171 15.92 -3.48 -6.45
C PHE A 171 15.84 -4.75 -5.58
N SER A 172 16.98 -5.36 -5.23
CA SER A 172 17.02 -6.47 -4.27
C SER A 172 16.50 -6.03 -2.90
N PHE A 173 16.90 -4.84 -2.45
CA PHE A 173 16.41 -4.26 -1.20
C PHE A 173 14.90 -3.94 -1.27
N SER A 174 14.41 -3.46 -2.42
CA SER A 174 12.99 -3.24 -2.68
C SER A 174 12.18 -4.54 -2.54
N ILE A 175 12.69 -5.65 -3.07
CA ILE A 175 12.05 -6.97 -2.93
C ILE A 175 12.00 -7.40 -1.47
N ILE A 176 13.11 -7.28 -0.74
CA ILE A 176 13.19 -7.65 0.68
C ILE A 176 12.16 -6.85 1.50
N ILE A 177 12.08 -5.53 1.32
CA ILE A 177 11.11 -4.68 2.03
C ILE A 177 9.68 -5.08 1.69
N SER A 178 9.38 -5.36 0.42
CA SER A 178 8.04 -5.80 0.00
C SER A 178 7.65 -7.14 0.62
N LEU A 179 8.58 -8.09 0.69
CA LEU A 179 8.36 -9.38 1.35
C LEU A 179 8.16 -9.22 2.86
N LEU A 180 8.93 -8.36 3.52
CA LEU A 180 8.76 -8.05 4.94
C LEU A 180 7.40 -7.40 5.21
N TYR A 181 6.94 -6.50 4.34
CA TYR A 181 5.62 -5.88 4.45
C TYR A 181 4.50 -6.93 4.32
N ILE A 182 4.56 -7.82 3.33
CA ILE A 182 3.59 -8.90 3.13
C ILE A 182 3.60 -9.86 4.33
N SER A 183 4.79 -10.24 4.81
CA SER A 183 4.93 -11.12 5.99
C SER A 183 4.35 -10.48 7.24
N TYR A 184 4.56 -9.18 7.44
CA TYR A 184 3.98 -8.45 8.56
C TYR A 184 2.44 -8.45 8.52
N LEU A 185 1.85 -8.21 7.36
CA LEU A 185 0.39 -8.26 7.20
C LEU A 185 -0.16 -9.64 7.51
N HIS A 186 0.47 -10.71 7.01
CA HIS A 186 0.04 -12.09 7.24
C HIS A 186 0.13 -12.47 8.72
N LEU A 187 1.23 -12.17 9.39
CA LEU A 187 1.39 -12.44 10.83
C LEU A 187 0.42 -11.61 11.69
N HIS A 188 0.07 -10.42 11.25
CA HIS A 188 -0.88 -9.56 11.93
C HIS A 188 -2.32 -10.07 11.81
N GLU A 189 -2.71 -10.57 10.63
CA GLU A 189 -4.00 -11.24 10.44
C GLU A 189 -4.12 -12.49 11.34
N GLU A 190 -3.12 -13.36 11.41
CA GLU A 190 -3.15 -14.56 12.29
C GLU A 190 -3.25 -14.21 13.79
N TYR A 191 -2.60 -13.13 14.22
CA TYR A 191 -2.64 -12.69 15.62
C TYR A 191 -4.02 -12.15 16.01
N PHE A 192 -4.70 -11.44 15.13
CA PHE A 192 -6.06 -10.92 15.38
C PHE A 192 -7.12 -12.02 15.28
N ASP A 193 -6.95 -13.00 14.39
CA ASP A 193 -7.88 -14.13 14.24
C ASP A 193 -7.93 -15.00 15.51
N LYS A 194 -6.82 -15.14 16.24
CA LYS A 194 -6.78 -15.86 17.53
C LYS A 194 -7.48 -15.12 18.68
N GLN A 195 -7.72 -13.82 18.59
CA GLN A 195 -8.28 -13.00 19.66
C GLN A 195 -9.78 -12.63 19.48
N LYS A 196 -10.61 -13.50 18.90
CA LYS A 196 -12.07 -13.32 18.72
C LYS A 196 -12.54 -12.51 17.49
N TRP A 197 -11.81 -12.52 16.41
CA TRP A 197 -12.26 -11.94 15.15
C TRP A 197 -12.41 -12.96 14.00
N PRO A 198 -12.93 -14.20 14.24
CA PRO A 198 -13.01 -15.19 13.17
C PRO A 198 -14.05 -14.87 12.10
N ASP A 199 -15.00 -13.97 12.39
CA ASP A 199 -16.14 -13.78 11.50
C ASP A 199 -16.09 -12.49 10.65
N ILE A 200 -15.30 -11.51 11.03
CA ILE A 200 -15.39 -10.18 10.40
C ILE A 200 -14.67 -10.13 9.06
N ILE A 201 -13.46 -10.64 8.93
CA ILE A 201 -12.72 -10.57 7.64
C ILE A 201 -13.28 -11.55 6.61
N TRP A 202 -13.73 -12.75 7.03
CA TRP A 202 -14.45 -13.69 6.18
C TRP A 202 -15.86 -13.18 5.80
N TYR A 203 -16.51 -12.47 6.70
CA TYR A 203 -17.82 -11.84 6.44
C TYR A 203 -17.76 -10.74 5.38
N TYR A 204 -16.63 -10.03 5.27
CA TYR A 204 -16.46 -8.92 4.32
C TYR A 204 -16.17 -9.34 2.88
N CYS A 205 -15.75 -10.56 2.67
CA CYS A 205 -15.34 -11.03 1.36
C CYS A 205 -16.24 -12.09 0.73
N CYS A 206 -17.22 -12.62 1.47
CA CYS A 206 -18.26 -13.49 0.92
C CYS A 206 -19.61 -12.76 0.88
N PRO A 207 -20.28 -12.69 -0.28
CA PRO A 207 -21.63 -12.17 -0.33
C PRO A 207 -22.53 -13.03 0.58
N VAL A 208 -23.26 -12.36 1.47
CA VAL A 208 -24.13 -12.91 2.51
C VAL A 208 -25.15 -13.97 1.99
N ASN A 209 -25.36 -14.03 0.68
CA ASN A 209 -26.31 -14.96 0.05
C ASN A 209 -25.84 -16.43 -0.05
N LEU A 210 -24.56 -16.75 0.18
CA LEU A 210 -24.13 -18.17 0.12
C LEU A 210 -24.29 -18.90 1.46
N LYS A 211 -24.19 -18.19 2.58
CA LYS A 211 -24.27 -18.81 3.92
C LYS A 211 -25.70 -19.19 4.33
N SER A 212 -26.70 -18.41 3.93
CA SER A 212 -28.12 -18.75 4.17
C SER A 212 -28.56 -20.01 3.39
N HIS A 213 -28.01 -20.24 2.20
CA HIS A 213 -28.28 -21.44 1.41
C HIS A 213 -27.58 -22.70 1.95
N ILE A 214 -26.39 -22.58 2.52
CA ILE A 214 -25.64 -23.72 3.07
C ILE A 214 -26.20 -24.13 4.43
N ILE A 215 -26.58 -23.16 5.29
CA ILE A 215 -27.18 -23.49 6.59
C ILE A 215 -28.59 -24.05 6.44
N SER A 216 -29.38 -23.58 5.48
CA SER A 216 -30.70 -24.16 5.19
C SER A 216 -30.62 -25.57 4.59
N SER A 217 -29.57 -25.91 3.86
CA SER A 217 -29.35 -27.26 3.31
C SER A 217 -28.79 -28.25 4.34
N LEU A 218 -28.08 -27.78 5.38
CA LEU A 218 -27.57 -28.62 6.47
C LEU A 218 -28.62 -28.91 7.58
N ASN A 219 -29.63 -28.05 7.71
CA ASN A 219 -30.74 -28.27 8.65
C ASN A 219 -31.92 -29.03 8.01
N ALA A 220 -31.85 -29.41 6.74
CA ALA A 220 -32.85 -30.17 6.01
C ALA A 220 -32.45 -31.63 5.73
N SER A 221 -31.30 -32.05 6.26
CA SER A 221 -30.83 -33.46 6.29
C SER A 221 -30.75 -33.94 7.74
#